data_2972e8142d2687dd827e1983d1ab0f0f
#
_entry.id   2972e8142d2687dd827e1983d1ab0f0f
#
_cell.length_a   1.000
_cell.length_b   1.000
_cell.length_c   1.000
_cell.angle_alpha   90.00
_cell.angle_beta   90.00
_cell.angle_gamma   90.00
#
_symmetry.space_group_name_H-M   'P 1'
#
loop_
_entity.id
_entity.type
_entity.pdbx_description
1 polymer ?
#
loop_
_entity_poly.entity_id
_entity_poly.type
_entity_poly.pdbx_seq_one_letter_code
_entity_poly.pdbx_strand_id
1 'polypeptide(L)'
;MSSPFIGEIRMFAGNFPPNGWAFCNGALLAIDQNDALFNLIGTTYGGDGQTTFALPDLQSRVPVHVGPGFALGQQAGVETVTLTTSQIPAHSHVPAALDAPGANPSPAGMVWAQSSLNAYSSTAPSVNMDPGALGQAGGSQPHDNMIPFLAINFILSLFGIFPSQ
;
A
#
# COMPACT_ATOMS: atom_id res chain seq x y z
N MET A 1 1.07 23.30 34.32
CA MET A 1 1.09 22.38 33.16
C MET A 1 2.39 21.60 33.24
N SER A 2 2.37 20.28 33.16
CA SER A 2 3.60 19.47 33.16
C SER A 2 4.36 19.71 31.84
N SER A 3 5.70 19.88 31.94
CA SER A 3 6.55 19.96 30.75
C SER A 3 6.50 18.60 30.01
N PRO A 4 6.47 18.59 28.67
CA PRO A 4 6.54 17.36 27.90
C PRO A 4 7.94 16.71 28.03
N PHE A 5 8.07 15.45 27.67
CA PHE A 5 9.38 14.89 27.40
C PHE A 5 9.87 15.32 26.01
N ILE A 6 11.19 15.50 25.87
CA ILE A 6 11.80 15.69 24.53
C ILE A 6 11.48 14.47 23.69
N GLY A 7 11.05 14.66 22.42
CA GLY A 7 10.68 13.57 21.53
C GLY A 7 9.28 12.98 21.79
N GLU A 8 8.51 13.51 22.76
CA GLU A 8 7.13 13.08 22.98
C GLU A 8 6.25 13.40 21.76
N ILE A 9 5.52 12.41 21.27
CA ILE A 9 4.60 12.57 20.14
C ILE A 9 3.16 12.61 20.64
N ARG A 10 2.38 13.59 20.13
CA ARG A 10 0.94 13.74 20.43
C ARG A 10 0.14 13.92 19.16
N MET A 11 -1.12 13.47 19.19
CA MET A 11 -2.12 13.84 18.19
C MET A 11 -2.59 15.27 18.42
N PHE A 12 -2.72 16.05 17.35
CA PHE A 12 -3.07 17.46 17.42
C PHE A 12 -3.97 17.86 16.24
N ALA A 13 -5.11 18.47 16.54
CA ALA A 13 -6.10 18.83 15.52
C ALA A 13 -5.83 20.18 14.83
N GLY A 14 -4.84 20.96 15.28
CA GLY A 14 -4.51 22.28 14.70
C GLY A 14 -3.72 22.17 13.41
N ASN A 15 -3.71 23.23 12.60
CA ASN A 15 -3.04 23.33 11.32
C ASN A 15 -1.62 23.93 11.38
N PHE A 16 -1.14 24.29 12.57
CA PHE A 16 0.24 24.69 12.85
C PHE A 16 0.67 24.15 14.21
N PRO A 17 1.94 23.76 14.39
CA PRO A 17 2.40 23.23 15.66
C PRO A 17 2.50 24.37 16.70
N PRO A 18 2.19 24.10 17.99
CA PRO A 18 2.46 25.04 19.07
C PRO A 18 3.95 25.36 19.19
N ASN A 19 4.29 26.47 19.84
CA ASN A 19 5.69 26.80 20.10
C ASN A 19 6.40 25.67 20.87
N GLY A 20 7.60 25.31 20.41
CA GLY A 20 8.39 24.20 20.96
C GLY A 20 7.99 22.81 20.44
N TRP A 21 7.09 22.74 19.45
CA TRP A 21 6.67 21.51 18.78
C TRP A 21 6.89 21.60 17.27
N ALA A 22 7.06 20.47 16.62
CA ALA A 22 7.12 20.37 15.16
C ALA A 22 6.17 19.27 14.68
N PHE A 23 5.74 19.35 13.41
CA PHE A 23 4.96 18.25 12.80
C PHE A 23 5.85 17.04 12.54
N CYS A 24 5.27 15.85 12.69
CA CYS A 24 5.88 14.57 12.29
C CYS A 24 5.68 14.36 10.78
N ASN A 25 6.37 15.12 9.96
CA ASN A 25 6.28 15.15 8.50
C ASN A 25 7.61 14.88 7.79
N GLY A 26 8.57 14.28 8.50
CA GLY A 26 9.89 13.98 7.95
C GLY A 26 10.82 15.17 7.76
N ALA A 27 10.48 16.33 8.31
CA ALA A 27 11.30 17.54 8.15
C ALA A 27 12.72 17.34 8.71
N LEU A 28 13.71 17.88 7.98
CA LEU A 28 15.10 17.93 8.44
C LEU A 28 15.29 19.09 9.40
N LEU A 29 15.90 18.82 10.54
CA LEU A 29 16.28 19.81 11.54
C LEU A 29 17.81 19.91 11.64
N ALA A 30 18.29 21.11 11.94
CA ALA A 30 19.71 21.35 12.22
C ALA A 30 20.07 20.81 13.61
N ILE A 31 21.17 20.08 13.71
CA ILE A 31 21.63 19.45 14.96
C ILE A 31 22.03 20.52 15.98
N ASP A 32 22.71 21.60 15.54
CA ASP A 32 23.20 22.66 16.40
C ASP A 32 22.10 23.42 17.18
N GLN A 33 20.86 23.40 16.66
CA GLN A 33 19.71 24.04 17.29
C GLN A 33 18.83 23.06 18.07
N ASN A 34 19.05 21.73 17.91
CA ASN A 34 18.23 20.66 18.47
C ASN A 34 19.08 19.51 19.00
N ASP A 35 20.21 19.80 19.61
CA ASP A 35 21.20 18.84 20.08
C ASP A 35 20.62 17.79 21.06
N ALA A 36 19.78 18.23 22.00
CA ALA A 36 19.14 17.33 22.96
C ALA A 36 18.18 16.35 22.28
N LEU A 37 17.41 16.78 21.28
CA LEU A 37 16.54 15.90 20.52
C LEU A 37 17.37 14.95 19.64
N PHE A 38 18.43 15.45 19.00
CA PHE A 38 19.34 14.60 18.23
C PHE A 38 20.01 13.52 19.09
N ASN A 39 20.42 13.85 20.32
CA ASN A 39 20.96 12.86 21.25
C ASN A 39 19.96 11.75 21.62
N LEU A 40 18.66 12.04 21.55
CA LEU A 40 17.62 11.06 21.85
C LEU A 40 17.26 10.18 20.65
N ILE A 41 17.03 10.76 19.46
CA ILE A 41 16.50 10.03 18.30
C ILE A 41 17.55 9.75 17.22
N GLY A 42 18.69 10.46 17.23
CA GLY A 42 19.75 10.30 16.25
C GLY A 42 19.26 10.45 14.81
N THR A 43 19.78 9.61 13.91
CA THR A 43 19.41 9.52 12.51
C THR A 43 18.40 8.40 12.23
N THR A 44 17.67 7.94 13.25
CA THR A 44 16.70 6.83 13.14
C THR A 44 15.66 7.06 12.02
N TYR A 45 15.28 8.31 11.81
CA TYR A 45 14.28 8.70 10.81
C TYR A 45 14.90 9.35 9.56
N GLY A 46 16.22 9.51 9.51
CA GLY A 46 16.98 10.08 8.39
C GLY A 46 17.88 11.26 8.77
N GLY A 47 18.38 11.95 7.74
CA GLY A 47 19.37 13.02 7.91
C GLY A 47 20.81 12.52 7.69
N ASP A 48 21.77 13.45 7.68
CA ASP A 48 23.20 13.15 7.46
C ASP A 48 23.97 12.81 8.76
N GLY A 49 23.39 13.10 9.93
CA GLY A 49 24.00 12.87 11.24
C GLY A 49 25.23 13.75 11.55
N GLN A 50 25.52 14.72 10.68
CA GLN A 50 26.62 15.68 10.86
C GLN A 50 26.10 17.10 11.05
N THR A 51 25.16 17.52 10.21
CA THR A 51 24.53 18.84 10.25
C THR A 51 23.02 18.76 10.46
N THR A 52 22.40 17.68 10.01
CA THR A 52 20.94 17.49 10.04
C THR A 52 20.53 16.09 10.49
N PHE A 53 19.32 16.02 11.03
CA PHE A 53 18.58 14.78 11.28
C PHE A 53 17.10 14.97 10.91
N ALA A 54 16.39 13.90 10.65
CA ALA A 54 14.98 13.93 10.28
C ALA A 54 14.06 13.65 11.46
N LEU A 55 12.92 14.32 11.46
CA LEU A 55 11.78 13.96 12.31
C LEU A 55 11.07 12.72 11.76
N PRO A 56 10.30 11.97 12.60
CA PRO A 56 9.42 10.93 12.11
C PRO A 56 8.47 11.46 11.04
N ASP A 57 8.22 10.68 10.00
CA ASP A 57 7.18 10.95 8.98
C ASP A 57 5.98 10.04 9.22
N LEU A 58 4.90 10.62 9.75
CA LEU A 58 3.63 9.94 10.02
C LEU A 58 2.54 10.33 9.00
N GLN A 59 2.90 11.00 7.90
CA GLN A 59 1.97 11.32 6.83
C GLN A 59 1.52 10.02 6.15
N SER A 60 0.21 9.82 6.07
CA SER A 60 -0.43 8.59 5.54
C SER A 60 0.02 7.28 6.24
N ARG A 61 0.50 7.36 7.48
CA ARG A 61 1.02 6.22 8.22
C ARG A 61 0.31 6.02 9.56
N VAL A 62 0.08 4.78 9.90
CA VAL A 62 -0.39 4.38 11.24
C VAL A 62 0.83 4.05 12.09
N PRO A 63 1.00 4.67 13.28
CA PRO A 63 2.09 4.29 14.17
C PRO A 63 1.89 2.87 14.69
N VAL A 64 2.96 2.08 14.66
CA VAL A 64 2.99 0.70 15.13
C VAL A 64 4.07 0.59 16.21
N HIS A 65 3.80 -0.18 17.28
CA HIS A 65 4.78 -0.39 18.33
C HIS A 65 5.95 -1.28 17.85
N VAL A 66 7.16 -0.96 18.29
CA VAL A 66 8.37 -1.76 18.02
C VAL A 66 8.20 -3.18 18.55
N GLY A 67 8.56 -4.17 17.73
CA GLY A 67 8.42 -5.57 18.10
C GLY A 67 9.02 -6.51 17.05
N PRO A 68 8.80 -7.81 17.16
CA PRO A 68 9.29 -8.77 16.17
C PRO A 68 8.80 -8.41 14.77
N GLY A 69 9.72 -8.11 13.84
CA GLY A 69 9.42 -7.68 12.47
C GLY A 69 9.14 -6.19 12.29
N PHE A 70 9.15 -5.38 13.37
CA PHE A 70 8.93 -3.94 13.33
C PHE A 70 10.05 -3.22 14.07
N ALA A 71 11.05 -2.73 13.34
CA ALA A 71 12.14 -1.96 13.90
C ALA A 71 11.76 -0.48 14.08
N LEU A 72 12.40 0.20 15.04
CA LEU A 72 12.22 1.64 15.22
C LEU A 72 12.62 2.39 13.95
N GLY A 73 11.78 3.32 13.49
CA GLY A 73 11.99 4.09 12.26
C GLY A 73 11.65 3.33 10.96
N GLN A 74 11.30 2.04 11.04
CA GLN A 74 10.91 1.27 9.87
C GLN A 74 9.62 1.80 9.23
N GLN A 75 9.64 2.00 7.92
CA GLN A 75 8.48 2.36 7.12
C GLN A 75 8.09 1.22 6.20
N ALA A 76 6.79 0.93 6.10
CA ALA A 76 6.26 -0.12 5.23
C ALA A 76 4.80 0.20 4.85
N GLY A 77 4.26 -0.62 3.93
CA GLY A 77 2.91 -0.46 3.43
C GLY A 77 2.82 0.48 2.23
N VAL A 78 1.66 0.45 1.58
CA VAL A 78 1.35 1.27 0.39
C VAL A 78 -0.11 1.71 0.45
N GLU A 79 -0.41 2.91 -0.07
CA GLU A 79 -1.76 3.49 -0.10
C GLU A 79 -2.63 2.88 -1.20
N THR A 80 -2.02 2.45 -2.31
CA THR A 80 -2.72 1.85 -3.45
C THR A 80 -2.05 0.55 -3.87
N VAL A 81 -2.83 -0.40 -4.34
CA VAL A 81 -2.36 -1.70 -4.81
C VAL A 81 -2.91 -1.98 -6.20
N THR A 82 -2.03 -2.37 -7.13
CA THR A 82 -2.40 -2.98 -8.41
C THR A 82 -2.11 -4.47 -8.34
N LEU A 83 -3.15 -5.29 -8.46
CA LEU A 83 -2.99 -6.74 -8.42
C LEU A 83 -2.25 -7.25 -9.67
N THR A 84 -1.29 -8.14 -9.43
CA THR A 84 -0.66 -8.93 -10.48
C THR A 84 -1.41 -10.25 -10.68
N THR A 85 -1.19 -10.93 -11.81
CA THR A 85 -1.82 -12.23 -12.09
C THR A 85 -1.50 -13.30 -11.04
N SER A 86 -0.34 -13.23 -10.40
CA SER A 86 0.06 -14.15 -9.33
C SER A 86 -0.63 -13.87 -7.98
N GLN A 87 -1.22 -12.69 -7.81
CA GLN A 87 -1.94 -12.28 -6.59
C GLN A 87 -3.45 -12.52 -6.67
N ILE A 88 -3.96 -12.83 -7.88
CA ILE A 88 -5.36 -13.20 -8.08
C ILE A 88 -5.52 -14.69 -7.69
N PRO A 89 -6.57 -15.07 -6.93
CA PRO A 89 -6.84 -16.46 -6.63
C PRO A 89 -6.93 -17.31 -7.92
N ALA A 90 -6.38 -18.51 -7.89
CA ALA A 90 -6.49 -19.44 -9.01
C ALA A 90 -7.97 -19.72 -9.32
N HIS A 91 -8.35 -19.48 -10.53
CA HIS A 91 -9.71 -19.74 -11.02
C HIS A 91 -9.67 -20.25 -12.44
N SER A 92 -10.80 -20.86 -12.96
CA SER A 92 -10.98 -21.33 -14.33
C SER A 92 -12.35 -20.91 -14.86
N HIS A 93 -12.42 -20.77 -16.19
CA HIS A 93 -13.67 -20.52 -16.89
C HIS A 93 -14.05 -21.78 -17.65
N VAL A 94 -15.22 -22.35 -17.36
CA VAL A 94 -15.76 -23.51 -18.09
C VAL A 94 -16.74 -22.98 -19.13
N PRO A 95 -16.43 -23.09 -20.44
CA PRO A 95 -17.37 -22.71 -21.47
C PRO A 95 -18.67 -23.52 -21.37
N ALA A 96 -19.81 -22.87 -21.47
CA ALA A 96 -21.10 -23.56 -21.53
C ALA A 96 -21.31 -24.16 -22.91
N ALA A 97 -21.90 -25.36 -22.95
CA ALA A 97 -22.28 -26.06 -24.19
C ALA A 97 -23.64 -26.76 -24.03
N LEU A 98 -24.32 -26.95 -25.13
CA LEU A 98 -25.56 -27.73 -25.21
C LEU A 98 -25.26 -29.16 -25.67
N ASP A 99 -25.74 -30.14 -24.94
CA ASP A 99 -25.65 -31.55 -25.32
C ASP A 99 -26.84 -31.97 -26.22
N ALA A 100 -26.97 -31.24 -27.34
CA ALA A 100 -27.95 -31.51 -28.41
C ALA A 100 -27.43 -30.93 -29.73
N PRO A 101 -27.96 -31.41 -30.91
CA PRO A 101 -27.55 -30.88 -32.21
C PRO A 101 -27.77 -29.36 -32.33
N GLY A 102 -26.77 -28.64 -32.84
CA GLY A 102 -26.84 -27.20 -33.12
C GLY A 102 -27.83 -26.91 -34.27
N ALA A 103 -28.65 -25.87 -34.11
CA ALA A 103 -29.63 -25.45 -35.10
C ALA A 103 -29.30 -24.10 -35.77
N ASN A 104 -28.28 -23.36 -35.26
CA ASN A 104 -27.94 -22.02 -35.75
C ASN A 104 -26.57 -21.98 -36.41
N PRO A 105 -26.44 -21.36 -37.59
CA PRO A 105 -25.15 -21.20 -38.26
C PRO A 105 -24.33 -20.02 -37.73
N SER A 106 -24.93 -19.13 -36.93
CA SER A 106 -24.25 -17.93 -36.34
C SER A 106 -23.93 -18.15 -34.88
N PRO A 107 -22.72 -17.78 -34.41
CA PRO A 107 -22.34 -17.89 -33.01
C PRO A 107 -22.88 -16.75 -32.11
N ALA A 108 -23.47 -15.70 -32.70
CA ALA A 108 -23.86 -14.50 -31.96
C ALA A 108 -24.98 -14.82 -30.95
N GLY A 109 -24.66 -14.67 -29.64
CA GLY A 109 -25.59 -14.93 -28.53
C GLY A 109 -25.90 -16.41 -28.30
N MET A 110 -25.13 -17.34 -28.91
CA MET A 110 -25.35 -18.78 -28.84
C MET A 110 -24.24 -19.46 -28.01
N VAL A 111 -24.55 -20.66 -27.53
CA VAL A 111 -23.57 -21.56 -26.91
C VAL A 111 -23.17 -22.67 -27.92
N TRP A 112 -22.04 -23.28 -27.68
CA TRP A 112 -21.63 -24.45 -28.47
C TRP A 112 -22.63 -25.60 -28.32
N ALA A 113 -22.80 -26.37 -29.39
CA ALA A 113 -23.71 -27.49 -29.42
C ALA A 113 -23.06 -28.69 -30.10
N GLN A 114 -23.70 -29.86 -30.03
CA GLN A 114 -23.20 -31.04 -30.73
C GLN A 114 -23.09 -30.78 -32.23
N SER A 115 -21.94 -31.19 -32.80
CA SER A 115 -21.69 -31.16 -34.24
C SER A 115 -21.71 -32.58 -34.79
N SER A 116 -22.30 -32.73 -35.97
CA SER A 116 -22.20 -33.98 -36.75
C SER A 116 -20.82 -34.15 -37.41
N LEU A 117 -19.96 -33.13 -37.37
CA LEU A 117 -18.59 -33.18 -37.84
C LEU A 117 -17.63 -33.53 -36.69
N ASN A 118 -16.51 -34.18 -37.06
CA ASN A 118 -15.43 -34.42 -36.08
C ASN A 118 -14.76 -33.09 -35.68
N ALA A 119 -15.26 -32.50 -34.61
CA ALA A 119 -14.79 -31.17 -34.12
C ALA A 119 -13.60 -31.25 -33.19
N TYR A 120 -13.13 -32.44 -32.83
CA TYR A 120 -12.02 -32.63 -31.87
C TYR A 120 -10.90 -33.47 -32.48
N SER A 121 -9.65 -33.16 -32.13
CA SER A 121 -8.46 -33.88 -32.56
C SER A 121 -7.61 -34.29 -31.37
N SER A 122 -7.01 -35.49 -31.45
CA SER A 122 -5.99 -35.93 -30.51
C SER A 122 -4.59 -35.40 -30.85
N THR A 123 -4.46 -34.71 -32.00
CA THR A 123 -3.18 -34.10 -32.43
C THR A 123 -2.90 -32.86 -31.59
N ALA A 124 -1.65 -32.62 -31.28
CA ALA A 124 -1.24 -31.39 -30.55
C ALA A 124 -1.70 -30.14 -31.32
N PRO A 125 -2.14 -29.07 -30.61
CA PRO A 125 -2.59 -27.85 -31.26
C PRO A 125 -1.43 -27.18 -32.04
N SER A 126 -1.71 -26.80 -33.28
CA SER A 126 -0.76 -26.17 -34.19
C SER A 126 -0.96 -24.65 -34.33
N VAL A 127 -2.11 -24.16 -33.90
CA VAL A 127 -2.48 -22.74 -33.94
C VAL A 127 -3.27 -22.36 -32.69
N ASN A 128 -3.24 -21.09 -32.31
CA ASN A 128 -4.10 -20.56 -31.26
C ASN A 128 -5.51 -20.28 -31.81
N MET A 129 -6.53 -20.34 -30.95
CA MET A 129 -7.84 -19.80 -31.27
C MET A 129 -7.76 -18.29 -31.48
N ASP A 130 -8.78 -17.75 -32.16
CA ASP A 130 -8.93 -16.30 -32.32
C ASP A 130 -8.86 -15.62 -30.94
N PRO A 131 -8.03 -14.57 -30.76
CA PRO A 131 -7.92 -13.83 -29.50
C PRO A 131 -9.26 -13.25 -29.02
N GLY A 132 -10.23 -13.01 -29.91
CA GLY A 132 -11.58 -12.56 -29.59
C GLY A 132 -12.51 -13.68 -29.08
N ALA A 133 -12.08 -14.95 -29.09
CA ALA A 133 -12.88 -16.08 -28.58
C ALA A 133 -13.12 -15.98 -27.07
N LEU A 134 -12.26 -15.30 -26.34
CA LEU A 134 -12.41 -14.97 -24.93
C LEU A 134 -12.26 -13.44 -24.76
N GLY A 135 -13.30 -12.79 -24.26
CA GLY A 135 -13.24 -11.38 -23.94
C GLY A 135 -12.24 -11.10 -22.81
N GLN A 136 -11.56 -9.98 -22.90
CA GLN A 136 -10.73 -9.50 -21.79
C GLN A 136 -11.63 -9.06 -20.62
N ALA A 137 -11.27 -9.42 -19.41
CA ALA A 137 -11.90 -8.98 -18.17
C ALA A 137 -10.86 -8.29 -17.27
N GLY A 138 -11.33 -7.31 -16.50
CA GLY A 138 -10.46 -6.51 -15.64
C GLY A 138 -9.88 -5.29 -16.37
N GLY A 139 -9.14 -4.45 -15.66
CA GLY A 139 -8.58 -3.20 -16.21
C GLY A 139 -7.22 -2.85 -15.64
N SER A 140 -6.63 -3.73 -14.80
CA SER A 140 -5.34 -3.50 -14.13
C SER A 140 -5.26 -2.14 -13.42
N GLN A 141 -6.42 -1.61 -12.97
CA GLN A 141 -6.47 -0.35 -12.25
C GLN A 141 -6.06 -0.59 -10.79
N PRO A 142 -5.28 0.33 -10.20
CA PRO A 142 -5.01 0.28 -8.77
C PRO A 142 -6.30 0.50 -7.97
N HIS A 143 -6.41 -0.16 -6.84
CA HIS A 143 -7.44 0.10 -5.85
C HIS A 143 -6.85 0.72 -4.60
N ASP A 144 -7.67 1.46 -3.88
CA ASP A 144 -7.32 2.07 -2.60
C ASP A 144 -7.12 0.96 -1.54
N ASN A 145 -5.98 1.02 -0.84
CA ASN A 145 -5.61 0.10 0.23
C ASN A 145 -5.70 0.77 1.61
N MET A 146 -6.28 1.96 1.68
CA MET A 146 -6.47 2.72 2.91
C MET A 146 -7.72 2.26 3.65
N ILE A 147 -7.62 2.11 4.97
CA ILE A 147 -8.79 1.97 5.84
C ILE A 147 -9.52 3.32 5.92
N PRO A 148 -10.83 3.35 6.26
CA PRO A 148 -11.50 4.60 6.59
C PRO A 148 -10.71 5.38 7.63
N PHE A 149 -10.39 6.64 7.36
CA PHE A 149 -9.54 7.46 8.23
C PHE A 149 -10.08 8.88 8.39
N LEU A 150 -9.64 9.53 9.47
CA LEU A 150 -9.75 10.96 9.68
C LEU A 150 -8.35 11.51 9.86
N ALA A 151 -7.94 12.43 8.99
CA ALA A 151 -6.62 13.04 9.06
C ALA A 151 -6.55 14.02 10.25
N ILE A 152 -5.63 13.75 11.18
CA ILE A 152 -5.22 14.67 12.25
C ILE A 152 -3.69 14.67 12.30
N ASN A 153 -3.11 15.78 12.73
CA ASN A 153 -1.67 15.92 12.78
C ASN A 153 -1.05 15.17 13.97
N PHE A 154 0.18 14.69 13.79
CA PHE A 154 1.06 14.31 14.88
C PHE A 154 2.12 15.39 15.06
N ILE A 155 2.35 15.78 16.31
CA ILE A 155 3.38 16.76 16.68
C ILE A 155 4.37 16.11 17.63
N LEU A 156 5.65 16.52 17.52
CA LEU A 156 6.75 16.05 18.36
C LEU A 156 7.31 17.24 19.13
N SER A 157 7.56 17.05 20.43
CA SER A 157 8.15 18.08 21.29
C SER A 157 9.65 18.22 21.03
N LEU A 158 10.08 19.44 20.66
CA LEU A 158 11.49 19.78 20.43
C LEU A 158 12.25 20.02 21.73
N PHE A 159 11.54 20.42 22.80
CA PHE A 159 12.12 20.78 24.09
C PHE A 159 11.31 20.14 25.22
N GLY A 160 11.96 19.94 26.37
CA GLY A 160 11.29 19.41 27.54
C GLY A 160 12.24 18.63 28.46
N ILE A 161 11.69 17.68 29.21
CA ILE A 161 12.46 16.84 30.10
C ILE A 161 13.14 15.74 29.29
N PHE A 162 14.47 15.58 29.44
CA PHE A 162 15.17 14.47 28.82
C PHE A 162 14.79 13.18 29.54
N PRO A 163 14.33 12.10 28.84
CA PRO A 163 13.96 10.85 29.47
C PRO A 163 15.17 10.23 30.19
N SER A 164 15.01 9.88 31.46
CA SER A 164 15.99 9.07 32.18
C SER A 164 15.81 7.60 31.82
N GLN A 165 16.90 6.87 31.67
CA GLN A 165 16.90 5.41 31.54
C GLN A 165 16.73 4.76 32.90
#